data_a79d64cff329509532bfaf749e99a3d1
#
_entry.id   a79d64cff329509532bfaf749e99a3d1
#
_cell.length_a   1.000
_cell.length_b   1.000
_cell.length_c   1.000
_cell.angle_alpha   90.00
_cell.angle_beta   90.00
_cell.angle_gamma   90.00
#
_symmetry.space_group_name_H-M   'P 1'
#
loop_
_entity.id
_entity.type
_entity.pdbx_description
1 polymer ?
#
loop_
_entity_poly.entity_id
_entity_poly.type
_entity_poly.pdbx_seq_one_letter_code
_entity_poly.pdbx_strand_id
1 'polypeptide(L)'
;AAPTTGDDIYYPSTGLFIVRDSRFCLAVKAGDNDDSHNHNDTGSFTIYRNGQPLFADIGVETYQKKTFSEERYSIWTMQSQYHNLLSFAGCDESAAVSFPYGYAVNFGSANSESGAPAIAAMQHNGPQYRANDVRWQLTDTFGEISIELANAYPEQRVSSYVRTVRLDKEKGITITDVTSCDSLQPVLSLITSEEPFWKGETSELLIPNAGAGSVLPESQTEDSLCVCKIQGAAKVIKERLPITDNRLKTAWKQDMWRTLIYLQSNQCSLNIR
;
A
#
# COMPACT_ATOMS: atom_id res chain seq x y z
N ALA A 1 23.05 2.11 19.51
CA ALA A 1 22.01 1.77 20.50
C ALA A 1 20.82 1.24 19.71
N ALA A 2 20.34 0.05 20.03
CA ALA A 2 19.09 -0.43 19.46
C ALA A 2 17.98 0.58 19.83
N PRO A 3 17.07 0.94 18.92
CA PRO A 3 15.95 1.79 19.25
C PRO A 3 15.17 1.14 20.39
N THR A 4 14.88 1.90 21.44
CA THR A 4 13.96 1.46 22.50
C THR A 4 12.64 1.11 21.81
N THR A 5 12.24 -0.14 21.87
CA THR A 5 10.95 -0.60 21.34
C THR A 5 9.87 0.15 22.13
N GLY A 6 9.17 1.09 21.46
CA GLY A 6 7.95 1.67 22.01
C GLY A 6 6.89 0.59 22.17
N ASP A 7 5.88 0.84 23.01
CA ASP A 7 4.79 -0.08 23.22
C ASP A 7 3.99 -0.32 21.94
N ASP A 8 3.46 -1.53 21.78
CA ASP A 8 2.42 -1.81 20.79
C ASP A 8 1.15 -1.06 21.18
N ILE A 9 0.48 -0.44 20.21
CA ILE A 9 -0.63 0.46 20.54
C ILE A 9 -1.65 0.58 19.40
N TYR A 10 -2.89 0.79 19.78
CA TYR A 10 -3.93 1.27 18.88
C TYR A 10 -4.47 2.61 19.42
N TYR A 11 -4.53 3.61 18.57
CA TYR A 11 -5.11 4.92 18.84
C TYR A 11 -6.49 5.04 18.19
N PRO A 12 -7.60 4.80 18.92
CA PRO A 12 -8.94 4.79 18.32
C PRO A 12 -9.34 6.13 17.67
N SER A 13 -8.85 7.25 18.22
CA SER A 13 -9.20 8.60 17.73
C SER A 13 -8.63 8.91 16.35
N THR A 14 -7.53 8.27 15.97
CA THR A 14 -6.86 8.45 14.67
C THR A 14 -6.89 7.19 13.82
N GLY A 15 -7.39 6.09 14.38
CA GLY A 15 -7.37 4.78 13.72
C GLY A 15 -5.97 4.23 13.48
N LEU A 16 -4.95 4.69 14.21
CA LEU A 16 -3.57 4.26 14.00
C LEU A 16 -3.23 3.05 14.87
N PHE A 17 -2.94 1.93 14.23
CA PHE A 17 -2.46 0.70 14.85
C PHE A 17 -0.96 0.56 14.63
N ILE A 18 -0.19 0.29 15.68
CA ILE A 18 1.27 0.12 15.61
C ILE A 18 1.68 -1.10 16.43
N VAL A 19 2.46 -1.99 15.83
CA VAL A 19 3.02 -3.18 16.48
C VAL A 19 4.47 -3.40 16.07
N ARG A 20 5.30 -3.91 17.00
CA ARG A 20 6.74 -4.03 16.81
C ARG A 20 7.28 -5.35 17.33
N ASP A 21 8.37 -5.79 16.74
CA ASP A 21 9.29 -6.78 17.31
C ASP A 21 10.74 -6.28 17.18
N SER A 22 11.71 -7.17 17.38
CA SER A 22 13.14 -6.82 17.28
C SER A 22 13.57 -6.46 15.84
N ARG A 23 12.81 -6.88 14.82
CA ARG A 23 13.12 -6.71 13.39
C ARG A 23 12.18 -5.75 12.69
N PHE A 24 10.88 -5.81 13.02
CA PHE A 24 9.84 -5.10 12.31
C PHE A 24 9.17 -4.01 13.14
N CYS A 25 8.81 -2.92 12.48
CA CYS A 25 7.83 -1.96 12.95
C CYS A 25 6.74 -1.87 11.87
N LEU A 26 5.53 -2.25 12.24
CA LEU A 26 4.36 -2.24 11.38
C LEU A 26 3.39 -1.17 11.87
N ALA A 27 2.91 -0.31 10.98
CA ALA A 27 1.81 0.62 11.25
C ALA A 27 0.70 0.43 10.21
N VAL A 28 -0.57 0.55 10.66
CA VAL A 28 -1.77 0.44 9.82
C VAL A 28 -2.71 1.60 10.13
N LYS A 29 -3.22 2.28 9.10
CA LYS A 29 -4.26 3.30 9.24
C LYS A 29 -5.65 2.67 9.13
N ALA A 30 -6.46 2.80 10.17
CA ALA A 30 -7.83 2.28 10.24
C ALA A 30 -8.84 3.41 10.58
N GLY A 31 -8.55 4.63 10.16
CA GLY A 31 -9.38 5.83 10.35
C GLY A 31 -10.30 6.11 9.18
N ASP A 32 -10.37 7.37 8.80
CA ASP A 32 -11.12 7.84 7.63
C ASP A 32 -10.25 8.71 6.71
N ASN A 33 -10.86 9.15 5.61
CA ASN A 33 -10.21 10.00 4.62
C ASN A 33 -10.62 11.48 4.79
N ASP A 34 -10.72 11.96 6.05
CA ASP A 34 -11.07 13.36 6.37
C ASP A 34 -10.22 13.98 7.48
N ASP A 35 -9.16 13.31 7.90
CA ASP A 35 -8.20 13.87 8.86
C ASP A 35 -7.53 15.13 8.32
N SER A 36 -7.09 16.01 9.21
CA SER A 36 -6.28 17.16 8.82
C SER A 36 -5.01 16.71 8.11
N HIS A 37 -4.77 17.26 6.91
CA HIS A 37 -3.65 16.89 6.04
C HIS A 37 -3.67 15.44 5.54
N ASN A 38 -4.82 14.77 5.52
CA ASN A 38 -4.94 13.38 5.12
C ASN A 38 -4.60 13.12 3.64
N HIS A 39 -4.34 11.84 3.36
CA HIS A 39 -4.39 11.21 2.05
C HIS A 39 -5.60 10.27 1.96
N ASN A 40 -5.96 9.83 0.77
CA ASN A 40 -6.96 8.78 0.59
C ASN A 40 -6.28 7.41 0.79
N ASP A 41 -5.99 7.06 2.03
CA ASP A 41 -5.07 5.97 2.39
C ASP A 41 -5.59 5.08 3.53
N THR A 42 -6.88 5.13 3.84
CA THR A 42 -7.51 4.28 4.87
C THR A 42 -7.28 2.81 4.56
N GLY A 43 -6.73 2.06 5.51
CA GLY A 43 -6.32 0.68 5.36
C GLY A 43 -4.87 0.49 4.89
N SER A 44 -4.16 1.56 4.54
CA SER A 44 -2.75 1.47 4.17
C SER A 44 -1.89 1.03 5.36
N PHE A 45 -0.77 0.41 5.04
CA PHE A 45 0.23 0.01 6.02
C PHE A 45 1.62 0.50 5.63
N THR A 46 2.47 0.67 6.62
CA THR A 46 3.90 0.87 6.45
C THR A 46 4.66 -0.17 7.26
N ILE A 47 5.76 -0.67 6.71
CA ILE A 47 6.61 -1.66 7.37
C ILE A 47 8.06 -1.19 7.29
N TYR A 48 8.69 -1.14 8.45
CA TYR A 48 10.13 -0.96 8.58
C TYR A 48 10.74 -2.28 9.03
N ARG A 49 11.89 -2.64 8.46
CA ARG A 49 12.70 -3.80 8.87
C ARG A 49 14.09 -3.31 9.29
N ASN A 50 14.49 -3.64 10.53
CA ASN A 50 15.77 -3.19 11.10
C ASN A 50 15.98 -1.67 11.01
N GLY A 51 14.90 -0.88 11.18
CA GLY A 51 14.92 0.58 11.11
C GLY A 51 14.97 1.15 9.69
N GLN A 52 14.92 0.32 8.65
CA GLN A 52 14.89 0.74 7.24
C GLN A 52 13.50 0.53 6.64
N PRO A 53 13.01 1.45 5.76
CA PRO A 53 11.71 1.31 5.12
C PRO A 53 11.70 0.11 4.18
N LEU A 54 10.75 -0.79 4.38
CA LEU A 54 10.49 -1.94 3.51
C LEU A 54 9.30 -1.65 2.60
N PHE A 55 8.12 -1.44 3.18
CA PHE A 55 6.95 -0.89 2.51
C PHE A 55 6.68 0.50 3.06
N ALA A 56 6.80 1.50 2.21
CA ALA A 56 6.84 2.89 2.61
C ALA A 56 5.53 3.62 2.30
N ASP A 57 5.31 4.74 2.97
CA ASP A 57 4.45 5.81 2.51
C ASP A 57 5.33 6.88 1.83
N ILE A 58 4.91 7.34 0.65
CA ILE A 58 5.70 8.31 -0.13
C ILE A 58 5.79 9.66 0.59
N GLY A 59 4.75 9.99 1.34
CA GLY A 59 4.62 11.26 2.03
C GLY A 59 4.01 12.35 1.14
N VAL A 60 4.20 13.61 1.53
CA VAL A 60 3.52 14.76 0.96
C VAL A 60 4.51 15.67 0.20
N GLU A 61 4.12 16.11 -0.99
CA GLU A 61 4.85 17.12 -1.77
C GLU A 61 4.84 18.48 -1.08
N THR A 62 5.68 19.39 -1.56
CA THR A 62 5.67 20.81 -1.14
C THR A 62 4.27 21.38 -1.26
N TYR A 63 3.77 21.97 -0.18
CA TYR A 63 2.42 22.54 -0.15
C TYR A 63 2.28 23.71 -1.14
N GLN A 64 1.23 23.65 -1.91
CA GLN A 64 0.85 24.65 -2.91
C GLN A 64 -0.60 25.09 -2.66
N LYS A 65 -1.08 26.11 -3.36
CA LYS A 65 -2.49 26.52 -3.30
C LYS A 65 -3.45 25.35 -3.56
N LYS A 66 -3.11 24.48 -4.50
CA LYS A 66 -3.84 23.27 -4.86
C LYS A 66 -3.99 22.30 -3.67
N THR A 67 -3.01 22.21 -2.79
CA THR A 67 -3.04 21.33 -1.60
C THR A 67 -4.20 21.65 -0.66
N PHE A 68 -4.71 22.88 -0.67
CA PHE A 68 -5.79 23.38 0.18
C PHE A 68 -7.08 23.65 -0.59
N SER A 69 -7.26 23.07 -1.75
CA SER A 69 -8.45 23.21 -2.59
C SER A 69 -9.12 21.86 -2.86
N GLU A 70 -10.25 21.89 -3.53
CA GLU A 70 -10.94 20.70 -4.03
C GLU A 70 -10.07 19.85 -4.96
N GLU A 71 -9.07 20.47 -5.60
CA GLU A 71 -8.11 19.77 -6.46
C GLU A 71 -7.01 19.01 -5.69
N ARG A 72 -7.01 19.02 -4.35
CA ARG A 72 -6.02 18.35 -3.49
C ARG A 72 -5.71 16.93 -3.96
N TYR A 73 -6.74 16.15 -4.21
CA TYR A 73 -6.62 14.73 -4.56
C TYR A 73 -6.28 14.48 -6.04
N SER A 74 -5.98 15.53 -6.81
CA SER A 74 -5.27 15.43 -8.08
C SER A 74 -3.76 15.33 -7.90
N ILE A 75 -3.26 15.61 -6.68
CA ILE A 75 -1.85 15.39 -6.33
C ILE A 75 -1.66 13.88 -6.16
N TRP A 76 -0.76 13.31 -6.94
CA TRP A 76 -0.61 11.86 -7.03
C TRP A 76 -0.29 11.19 -5.70
N THR A 77 0.52 11.81 -4.84
CA THR A 77 0.87 11.28 -3.51
C THR A 77 -0.31 11.22 -2.53
N MET A 78 -1.42 11.89 -2.87
CA MET A 78 -2.64 11.90 -2.04
C MET A 78 -3.64 10.82 -2.45
N GLN A 79 -3.38 10.09 -3.54
CA GLN A 79 -4.30 9.13 -4.14
C GLN A 79 -4.03 7.72 -3.65
N SER A 80 -5.08 6.94 -3.38
CA SER A 80 -4.99 5.62 -2.76
C SER A 80 -4.14 4.61 -3.53
N GLN A 81 -4.07 4.71 -4.86
CA GLN A 81 -3.24 3.81 -5.68
C GLN A 81 -1.73 4.04 -5.53
N TYR A 82 -1.30 5.10 -4.84
CA TYR A 82 0.09 5.36 -4.47
C TYR A 82 0.38 5.07 -3.00
N HIS A 83 -0.48 4.28 -2.37
CA HIS A 83 -0.31 3.73 -1.03
C HIS A 83 -0.33 2.19 -1.08
N ASN A 84 0.01 1.55 0.03
CA ASN A 84 -0.01 0.08 0.13
C ASN A 84 -1.44 -0.44 0.30
N LEU A 85 -2.23 -0.37 -0.78
CA LEU A 85 -3.67 -0.62 -0.82
C LEU A 85 -4.10 -1.40 -2.06
N LEU A 86 -5.29 -1.98 -2.01
CA LEU A 86 -5.99 -2.41 -3.21
C LEU A 86 -6.61 -1.21 -3.93
N SER A 87 -6.59 -1.27 -5.23
CA SER A 87 -7.46 -0.57 -6.16
C SER A 87 -8.17 -1.61 -7.03
N PHE A 88 -9.18 -1.23 -7.78
CA PHE A 88 -9.93 -2.18 -8.59
C PHE A 88 -9.91 -1.73 -10.05
N ALA A 89 -9.43 -2.59 -10.93
CA ALA A 89 -9.43 -2.37 -12.37
C ALA A 89 -10.74 -2.84 -13.01
N GLY A 90 -11.20 -2.16 -14.05
CA GLY A 90 -12.33 -2.62 -14.85
C GLY A 90 -11.94 -3.84 -15.68
N CYS A 91 -12.82 -4.84 -15.75
CA CYS A 91 -12.64 -6.00 -16.63
C CYS A 91 -12.96 -5.69 -18.09
N ASP A 92 -13.71 -4.60 -18.35
CA ASP A 92 -14.11 -4.15 -19.67
C ASP A 92 -13.43 -2.83 -20.03
N GLU A 93 -13.04 -2.67 -21.31
CA GLU A 93 -12.46 -1.42 -21.84
C GLU A 93 -13.40 -0.20 -21.70
N SER A 94 -14.72 -0.46 -21.52
CA SER A 94 -15.74 0.57 -21.31
C SER A 94 -15.84 1.08 -19.88
N ALA A 95 -15.17 0.47 -18.93
CA ALA A 95 -15.26 0.79 -17.48
C ALA A 95 -14.36 1.98 -17.05
N ALA A 96 -14.05 2.88 -17.97
CA ALA A 96 -13.42 4.15 -17.61
C ALA A 96 -14.41 4.96 -16.74
N VAL A 97 -14.26 4.90 -15.41
CA VAL A 97 -15.06 5.68 -14.47
C VAL A 97 -14.61 7.13 -14.55
N SER A 98 -15.56 8.02 -14.83
CA SER A 98 -15.39 9.46 -14.68
C SER A 98 -15.33 9.75 -13.18
N PHE A 99 -14.15 10.00 -12.65
CA PHE A 99 -14.02 10.48 -11.28
C PHE A 99 -14.57 11.89 -11.15
N PRO A 100 -15.18 12.28 -10.00
CA PRO A 100 -15.83 13.57 -9.81
C PRO A 100 -14.94 14.79 -10.10
N TYR A 101 -13.64 14.59 -10.17
CA TYR A 101 -12.65 15.67 -10.38
C TYR A 101 -11.88 15.55 -11.71
N GLY A 102 -12.37 14.78 -12.68
CA GLY A 102 -11.80 14.74 -14.02
C GLY A 102 -10.43 14.05 -14.14
N TYR A 103 -10.08 13.20 -13.19
CA TYR A 103 -8.79 12.50 -13.21
C TYR A 103 -8.85 11.24 -14.04
N ALA A 104 -8.26 11.28 -15.23
CA ALA A 104 -7.83 10.08 -15.91
C ALA A 104 -6.64 9.52 -15.14
N VAL A 105 -6.87 8.56 -14.25
CA VAL A 105 -5.78 7.84 -13.59
C VAL A 105 -5.28 6.79 -14.58
N ASN A 106 -4.21 7.13 -15.28
CA ASN A 106 -3.48 6.18 -16.08
C ASN A 106 -2.65 5.30 -15.14
N PHE A 107 -3.07 4.07 -14.93
CA PHE A 107 -2.18 3.00 -14.49
C PHE A 107 -1.25 2.67 -15.66
N GLY A 108 -0.02 3.12 -15.55
CA GLY A 108 0.87 3.20 -16.68
C GLY A 108 0.48 4.36 -17.59
N SER A 109 1.43 5.20 -18.01
CA SER A 109 1.13 6.28 -18.95
C SER A 109 0.38 5.69 -20.15
N ALA A 110 -0.54 6.46 -20.74
CA ALA A 110 -1.26 6.07 -21.95
C ALA A 110 -0.33 5.67 -23.14
N ASN A 111 0.97 5.80 -22.95
CA ASN A 111 2.04 5.40 -23.84
C ASN A 111 2.83 4.18 -23.34
N SER A 112 2.43 3.52 -22.22
CA SER A 112 3.07 2.28 -21.84
C SER A 112 2.51 1.16 -22.70
N GLU A 113 3.36 0.48 -23.44
CA GLU A 113 3.06 -0.75 -24.19
C GLU A 113 2.56 -1.92 -23.29
N SER A 114 2.25 -1.65 -22.02
CA SER A 114 1.95 -2.66 -21.00
C SER A 114 0.53 -3.19 -21.04
N GLY A 115 -0.41 -2.58 -21.75
CA GLY A 115 -1.81 -3.03 -21.82
C GLY A 115 -2.46 -3.21 -20.44
N ALA A 116 -2.14 -2.32 -19.48
CA ALA A 116 -2.72 -2.38 -18.14
C ALA A 116 -4.15 -1.83 -18.18
N PRO A 117 -5.15 -2.54 -17.61
CA PRO A 117 -6.53 -2.06 -17.58
C PRO A 117 -6.64 -0.79 -16.73
N ALA A 118 -7.59 0.07 -17.07
CA ALA A 118 -7.87 1.29 -16.34
C ALA A 118 -8.41 0.98 -14.95
N ILE A 119 -8.02 1.77 -13.94
CA ILE A 119 -8.62 1.68 -12.62
C ILE A 119 -10.05 2.18 -12.67
N ALA A 120 -10.95 1.35 -12.14
CA ALA A 120 -12.37 1.63 -12.04
C ALA A 120 -12.75 2.14 -10.63
N ALA A 121 -12.05 1.72 -9.57
CA ALA A 121 -12.34 2.15 -8.22
C ALA A 121 -11.07 2.41 -7.39
N MET A 122 -11.08 3.55 -6.71
CA MET A 122 -10.10 3.96 -5.71
C MET A 122 -10.80 4.73 -4.59
N GLN A 123 -10.11 4.97 -3.48
CA GLN A 123 -10.69 5.66 -2.34
C GLN A 123 -10.95 7.15 -2.64
N HIS A 124 -11.96 7.68 -1.98
CA HIS A 124 -12.31 9.09 -2.01
C HIS A 124 -12.05 9.78 -0.65
N ASN A 125 -12.07 11.10 -0.68
CA ASN A 125 -11.97 11.93 0.52
C ASN A 125 -13.34 12.16 1.16
N GLY A 126 -13.35 12.31 2.45
CA GLY A 126 -14.53 12.65 3.27
C GLY A 126 -14.74 11.68 4.43
N PRO A 127 -15.43 12.09 5.49
CA PRO A 127 -15.60 11.32 6.72
C PRO A 127 -16.43 10.05 6.53
N GLN A 128 -17.21 9.95 5.46
CA GLN A 128 -17.96 8.76 5.11
C GLN A 128 -17.06 7.65 4.52
N TYR A 129 -15.92 8.02 3.94
CA TYR A 129 -14.96 7.08 3.34
C TYR A 129 -13.95 6.62 4.39
N ARG A 130 -14.30 5.54 5.08
CA ARG A 130 -13.66 5.12 6.32
C ARG A 130 -13.58 3.61 6.47
N ALA A 131 -12.71 3.20 7.37
CA ALA A 131 -12.68 1.84 7.89
C ALA A 131 -13.91 1.59 8.79
N ASN A 132 -14.52 0.42 8.64
CA ASN A 132 -15.59 -0.08 9.49
C ASN A 132 -15.16 -1.39 10.15
N ASP A 133 -15.95 -1.87 11.12
CA ASP A 133 -15.72 -3.16 11.81
C ASP A 133 -14.27 -3.37 12.24
N VAL A 134 -13.67 -2.29 12.78
CA VAL A 134 -12.28 -2.33 13.24
C VAL A 134 -12.17 -3.24 14.47
N ARG A 135 -11.45 -4.34 14.34
CA ARG A 135 -11.16 -5.30 15.40
C ARG A 135 -9.66 -5.43 15.54
N TRP A 136 -9.16 -5.38 16.75
CA TRP A 136 -7.73 -5.47 17.01
C TRP A 136 -7.44 -6.26 18.27
N GLN A 137 -6.25 -6.82 18.31
CA GLN A 137 -5.69 -7.51 19.46
C GLN A 137 -4.19 -7.24 19.55
N LEU A 138 -3.72 -6.93 20.75
CA LEU A 138 -2.30 -6.80 21.08
C LEU A 138 -1.98 -7.76 22.23
N THR A 139 -0.93 -8.55 22.05
CA THR A 139 -0.44 -9.54 23.02
C THR A 139 1.08 -9.51 23.06
N ASP A 140 1.68 -10.25 23.98
CA ASP A 140 3.14 -10.38 24.05
C ASP A 140 3.74 -11.08 22.81
N THR A 141 2.96 -11.92 22.12
CA THR A 141 3.43 -12.74 20.99
C THR A 141 3.01 -12.23 19.62
N PHE A 142 1.95 -11.43 19.53
CA PHE A 142 1.49 -10.86 18.27
C PHE A 142 0.63 -9.61 18.47
N GLY A 143 0.59 -8.79 17.41
CA GLY A 143 -0.44 -7.78 17.21
C GLY A 143 -1.18 -8.03 15.91
N GLU A 144 -2.51 -7.87 15.91
CA GLU A 144 -3.39 -8.09 14.78
C GLU A 144 -4.47 -7.02 14.71
N ILE A 145 -4.77 -6.56 13.50
CA ILE A 145 -5.92 -5.70 13.20
C ILE A 145 -6.65 -6.23 11.98
N SER A 146 -7.98 -6.22 12.04
CA SER A 146 -8.88 -6.54 10.93
C SER A 146 -9.84 -5.38 10.71
N ILE A 147 -10.00 -4.95 9.46
CA ILE A 147 -10.75 -3.76 9.07
C ILE A 147 -11.57 -4.04 7.81
N GLU A 148 -12.81 -3.55 7.78
CA GLU A 148 -13.65 -3.52 6.58
C GLU A 148 -13.48 -2.17 5.88
N LEU A 149 -13.10 -2.19 4.61
CA LEU A 149 -12.67 -1.02 3.83
C LEU A 149 -13.57 -0.69 2.63
N ALA A 150 -14.63 -1.46 2.34
CA ALA A 150 -15.48 -1.20 1.17
C ALA A 150 -16.05 0.22 1.17
N ASN A 151 -16.40 0.76 2.35
CA ASN A 151 -16.89 2.13 2.47
C ASN A 151 -15.88 3.22 2.05
N ALA A 152 -14.59 2.93 2.01
CA ALA A 152 -13.61 3.89 1.51
C ALA A 152 -13.68 4.05 -0.02
N TYR A 153 -14.33 3.11 -0.70
CA TYR A 153 -14.50 3.08 -2.15
C TYR A 153 -15.96 3.42 -2.50
N PRO A 154 -16.23 4.51 -3.24
CA PRO A 154 -17.60 4.88 -3.62
C PRO A 154 -18.21 3.98 -4.68
N GLU A 155 -17.41 3.05 -5.24
CA GLU A 155 -17.83 2.13 -6.29
C GLU A 155 -18.70 1.01 -5.72
N GLN A 156 -20.00 1.01 -6.07
CA GLN A 156 -21.00 0.04 -5.56
C GLN A 156 -20.68 -1.42 -5.89
N ARG A 157 -19.86 -1.67 -6.90
CA ARG A 157 -19.40 -3.01 -7.26
C ARG A 157 -18.41 -3.61 -6.27
N VAL A 158 -17.84 -2.78 -5.36
CA VAL A 158 -17.03 -3.25 -4.24
C VAL A 158 -17.93 -3.38 -3.02
N SER A 159 -18.49 -4.57 -2.82
CA SER A 159 -19.47 -4.81 -1.73
C SER A 159 -18.82 -5.21 -0.41
N SER A 160 -17.58 -5.69 -0.41
CA SER A 160 -16.77 -5.97 0.78
C SER A 160 -15.29 -5.91 0.45
N TYR A 161 -14.49 -5.40 1.40
CA TYR A 161 -13.03 -5.48 1.38
C TYR A 161 -12.52 -5.57 2.82
N VAL A 162 -12.23 -6.78 3.27
CA VAL A 162 -11.65 -7.04 4.59
C VAL A 162 -10.15 -7.20 4.47
N ARG A 163 -9.41 -6.36 5.17
CA ARG A 163 -7.96 -6.48 5.36
C ARG A 163 -7.65 -6.93 6.76
N THR A 164 -6.86 -7.99 6.90
CA THR A 164 -6.30 -8.43 8.18
C THR A 164 -4.78 -8.32 8.12
N VAL A 165 -4.21 -7.62 9.08
CA VAL A 165 -2.76 -7.41 9.20
C VAL A 165 -2.31 -7.93 10.55
N ARG A 166 -1.32 -8.82 10.55
CA ARG A 166 -0.77 -9.45 11.74
C ARG A 166 0.76 -9.41 11.73
N LEU A 167 1.35 -8.94 12.81
CA LEU A 167 2.75 -9.19 13.14
C LEU A 167 2.81 -10.26 14.23
N ASP A 168 3.28 -11.45 13.88
CA ASP A 168 3.68 -12.48 14.83
C ASP A 168 5.18 -12.27 15.14
N LYS A 169 5.51 -12.05 16.42
CA LYS A 169 6.85 -11.60 16.84
C LYS A 169 7.96 -12.63 16.61
N GLU A 170 7.60 -13.87 16.30
CA GLU A 170 8.54 -14.93 15.95
C GLU A 170 8.55 -15.26 14.45
N LYS A 171 7.37 -15.16 13.77
CA LYS A 171 7.17 -15.65 12.41
C LYS A 171 7.23 -14.58 11.33
N GLY A 172 7.05 -13.29 11.72
CA GLY A 172 7.01 -12.16 10.79
C GLY A 172 5.60 -11.65 10.52
N ILE A 173 5.39 -11.02 9.37
CA ILE A 173 4.15 -10.30 9.07
C ILE A 173 3.32 -11.07 8.05
N THR A 174 2.01 -11.15 8.30
CA THR A 174 1.02 -11.62 7.35
C THR A 174 -0.02 -10.53 7.09
N ILE A 175 -0.29 -10.25 5.82
CA ILE A 175 -1.37 -9.36 5.38
C ILE A 175 -2.29 -10.17 4.49
N THR A 176 -3.57 -10.18 4.80
CA THR A 176 -4.59 -10.88 4.02
C THR A 176 -5.67 -9.91 3.60
N ASP A 177 -5.94 -9.84 2.31
CA ASP A 177 -7.05 -9.10 1.72
C ASP A 177 -8.07 -10.08 1.16
N VAL A 178 -9.32 -9.89 1.54
CA VAL A 178 -10.48 -10.64 1.02
C VAL A 178 -11.50 -9.61 0.52
N THR A 179 -11.86 -9.71 -0.74
CA THR A 179 -12.81 -8.79 -1.37
C THR A 179 -14.04 -9.51 -1.90
N SER A 180 -15.14 -8.80 -2.03
CA SER A 180 -16.28 -9.15 -2.85
C SER A 180 -16.53 -8.00 -3.80
N CYS A 181 -16.23 -8.21 -5.08
CA CYS A 181 -16.38 -7.19 -6.11
C CYS A 181 -16.94 -7.82 -7.37
N ASP A 182 -17.83 -7.09 -8.05
CA ASP A 182 -18.51 -7.56 -9.26
C ASP A 182 -17.86 -6.94 -10.49
N SER A 183 -17.44 -7.79 -11.45
CA SER A 183 -16.84 -7.39 -12.73
C SER A 183 -15.64 -6.43 -12.57
N LEU A 184 -14.89 -6.58 -11.48
CA LEU A 184 -13.66 -5.83 -11.16
C LEU A 184 -12.52 -6.78 -10.84
N GLN A 185 -11.31 -6.39 -11.20
CA GLN A 185 -10.08 -7.09 -10.82
C GLN A 185 -9.36 -6.32 -9.72
N PRO A 186 -9.15 -6.92 -8.52
CA PRO A 186 -8.35 -6.30 -7.49
C PRO A 186 -6.88 -6.17 -7.91
N VAL A 187 -6.29 -5.01 -7.63
CA VAL A 187 -4.89 -4.68 -7.93
C VAL A 187 -4.23 -4.13 -6.68
N LEU A 188 -3.30 -4.87 -6.10
CA LEU A 188 -2.55 -4.42 -4.94
C LEU A 188 -1.37 -3.56 -5.37
N SER A 189 -1.29 -2.35 -4.83
CA SER A 189 -0.11 -1.48 -4.91
C SER A 189 0.79 -1.71 -3.72
N LEU A 190 2.08 -1.87 -3.95
CA LEU A 190 3.12 -1.91 -2.93
C LEU A 190 4.21 -0.90 -3.26
N ILE A 191 4.54 -0.04 -2.31
CA ILE A 191 5.51 1.04 -2.46
C ILE A 191 6.80 0.68 -1.73
N THR A 192 7.93 0.73 -2.43
CA THR A 192 9.25 0.43 -1.87
C THR A 192 10.26 1.54 -2.21
N SER A 193 11.26 1.75 -1.36
CA SER A 193 12.36 2.69 -1.61
C SER A 193 13.42 2.11 -2.55
N GLU A 194 13.55 0.79 -2.59
CA GLU A 194 14.47 0.07 -3.46
C GLU A 194 13.70 -0.65 -4.56
N GLU A 195 14.36 -0.90 -5.69
CA GLU A 195 13.77 -1.67 -6.78
C GLU A 195 13.53 -3.12 -6.35
N PRO A 196 12.26 -3.59 -6.30
CA PRO A 196 11.99 -4.97 -5.96
C PRO A 196 12.16 -5.90 -7.17
N PHE A 197 12.42 -7.19 -6.90
CA PHE A 197 12.55 -8.23 -7.92
C PHE A 197 11.44 -9.26 -7.76
N TRP A 198 10.70 -9.50 -8.83
CA TRP A 198 9.64 -10.50 -8.84
C TRP A 198 10.15 -11.85 -9.34
N LYS A 199 9.98 -12.89 -8.53
CA LYS A 199 10.19 -14.29 -8.89
C LYS A 199 8.86 -14.99 -9.11
N GLY A 200 8.39 -15.05 -10.36
CA GLY A 200 7.09 -15.62 -10.70
C GLY A 200 6.93 -17.10 -10.33
N GLU A 201 7.99 -17.90 -10.50
CA GLU A 201 7.98 -19.34 -10.20
C GLU A 201 7.67 -19.64 -8.72
N THR A 202 8.16 -18.82 -7.80
CA THR A 202 7.96 -18.98 -6.36
C THR A 202 6.92 -18.02 -5.78
N SER A 203 6.39 -17.12 -6.61
CA SER A 203 5.49 -16.01 -6.20
C SER A 203 6.09 -15.15 -5.09
N GLU A 204 7.37 -14.80 -5.24
CA GLU A 204 8.11 -14.01 -4.27
C GLU A 204 8.51 -12.64 -4.83
N LEU A 205 8.26 -11.61 -4.04
CA LEU A 205 8.81 -10.27 -4.23
C LEU A 205 10.02 -10.13 -3.31
N LEU A 206 11.18 -9.99 -3.91
CA LEU A 206 12.44 -9.77 -3.20
C LEU A 206 12.70 -8.28 -3.11
N ILE A 207 12.87 -7.76 -1.90
CA ILE A 207 13.06 -6.33 -1.65
C ILE A 207 14.42 -6.15 -1.01
N PRO A 208 15.37 -5.46 -1.68
CA PRO A 208 16.67 -5.13 -1.09
C PRO A 208 16.50 -4.24 0.15
N ASN A 209 17.39 -4.38 1.12
CA ASN A 209 17.46 -3.42 2.22
C ASN A 209 17.86 -2.04 1.68
N ALA A 210 17.33 -0.97 2.30
CA ALA A 210 17.62 0.39 1.88
C ALA A 210 19.13 0.67 1.84
N GLY A 211 19.59 1.25 0.73
CA GLY A 211 21.02 1.55 0.50
C GLY A 211 21.84 0.39 -0.07
N ALA A 212 21.26 -0.77 -0.32
CA ALA A 212 21.97 -1.89 -0.93
C ALA A 212 22.29 -1.69 -2.43
N GLY A 213 21.64 -0.70 -3.06
CA GLY A 213 21.73 -0.44 -4.50
C GLY A 213 21.01 -1.49 -5.34
N SER A 214 20.90 -1.23 -6.65
CA SER A 214 20.26 -2.15 -7.61
C SER A 214 21.18 -3.31 -7.97
N VAL A 215 21.58 -4.10 -6.96
CA VAL A 215 22.41 -5.31 -7.18
C VAL A 215 21.48 -6.50 -7.36
N LEU A 216 21.75 -7.33 -8.37
CA LEU A 216 20.94 -8.51 -8.64
C LEU A 216 20.90 -9.46 -7.42
N PRO A 217 19.74 -10.07 -7.10
CA PRO A 217 19.56 -10.91 -5.91
C PRO A 217 20.56 -12.08 -5.77
N GLU A 218 21.08 -12.58 -6.89
CA GLU A 218 22.04 -13.70 -6.91
C GLU A 218 23.37 -13.40 -6.20
N SER A 219 23.69 -12.13 -6.01
CA SER A 219 24.93 -11.67 -5.34
C SER A 219 24.70 -11.20 -3.91
N GLN A 220 23.44 -11.22 -3.43
CA GLN A 220 23.08 -10.74 -2.10
C GLN A 220 22.91 -11.90 -1.11
N THR A 221 23.29 -11.66 0.14
CA THR A 221 23.03 -12.60 1.25
C THR A 221 21.58 -12.52 1.71
N GLU A 222 21.05 -13.57 2.36
CA GLU A 222 19.72 -13.59 2.93
C GLU A 222 19.44 -12.41 3.88
N ASP A 223 20.47 -11.93 4.58
CA ASP A 223 20.36 -10.78 5.49
C ASP A 223 20.18 -9.44 4.75
N SER A 224 20.54 -9.35 3.47
CA SER A 224 20.42 -8.14 2.66
C SER A 224 19.09 -8.00 1.91
N LEU A 225 18.26 -9.04 1.92
CA LEU A 225 16.98 -9.09 1.24
C LEU A 225 15.84 -9.36 2.24
N CYS A 226 14.67 -8.79 1.95
CA CYS A 226 13.42 -9.23 2.53
C CYS A 226 12.62 -10.02 1.50
N VAL A 227 12.10 -11.16 1.89
CA VAL A 227 11.25 -11.99 1.03
C VAL A 227 9.80 -11.77 1.40
N CYS A 228 9.01 -11.29 0.45
CA CYS A 228 7.57 -11.21 0.55
C CYS A 228 6.93 -12.24 -0.38
N LYS A 229 6.41 -13.32 0.17
CA LYS A 229 5.66 -14.33 -0.59
C LYS A 229 4.23 -13.87 -0.80
N ILE A 230 3.79 -13.81 -2.06
CA ILE A 230 2.48 -13.27 -2.45
C ILE A 230 1.64 -14.38 -3.08
N GLN A 231 0.55 -14.74 -2.42
CA GLN A 231 -0.42 -15.68 -2.97
C GLN A 231 -1.54 -14.92 -3.68
N GLY A 232 -2.00 -15.45 -4.81
CA GLY A 232 -3.08 -14.87 -5.60
C GLY A 232 -2.64 -13.92 -6.71
N ALA A 233 -1.33 -13.72 -6.94
CA ALA A 233 -0.83 -12.88 -8.04
C ALA A 233 -1.06 -13.54 -9.40
N ALA A 234 -1.70 -12.80 -10.35
CA ALA A 234 -1.85 -13.19 -11.75
C ALA A 234 -0.80 -12.52 -12.64
N LYS A 235 -0.58 -11.24 -12.42
CA LYS A 235 0.35 -10.40 -13.19
C LYS A 235 1.01 -9.40 -12.23
N VAL A 236 2.28 -9.13 -12.44
CA VAL A 236 3.03 -8.14 -11.67
C VAL A 236 3.69 -7.14 -12.62
N ILE A 237 3.50 -5.86 -12.34
CA ILE A 237 4.09 -4.74 -13.09
C ILE A 237 4.87 -3.88 -12.10
N LYS A 238 6.09 -3.50 -12.47
CA LYS A 238 6.89 -2.53 -11.70
C LYS A 238 6.85 -1.17 -12.40
N GLU A 239 6.78 -0.12 -11.60
CA GLU A 239 6.81 1.26 -12.05
C GLU A 239 7.77 2.07 -11.20
N ARG A 240 8.63 2.83 -11.85
CA ARG A 240 9.51 3.78 -11.18
C ARG A 240 8.74 5.08 -10.93
N LEU A 241 8.76 5.57 -9.70
CA LEU A 241 8.15 6.81 -9.26
C LEU A 241 9.22 7.89 -9.09
N PRO A 242 9.36 8.85 -10.03
CA PRO A 242 10.37 9.89 -9.94
C PRO A 242 10.11 10.83 -8.77
N ILE A 243 11.07 10.95 -7.87
CA ILE A 243 11.01 11.88 -6.74
C ILE A 243 11.62 13.23 -7.17
N THR A 244 10.78 14.09 -7.72
CA THR A 244 11.19 15.41 -8.24
C THR A 244 10.94 16.54 -7.27
N ASP A 245 9.94 16.44 -6.39
CA ASP A 245 9.59 17.46 -5.41
C ASP A 245 10.66 17.63 -4.32
N ASN A 246 10.94 18.89 -3.94
CA ASN A 246 12.01 19.19 -2.99
C ASN A 246 11.73 18.70 -1.57
N ARG A 247 10.47 18.67 -1.13
CA ARG A 247 10.10 18.15 0.18
C ARG A 247 10.24 16.64 0.22
N LEU A 248 9.80 15.95 -0.81
CA LEU A 248 9.98 14.49 -0.92
C LEU A 248 11.46 14.11 -0.96
N LYS A 249 12.33 14.92 -1.62
CA LYS A 249 13.79 14.70 -1.61
C LYS A 249 14.44 14.81 -0.24
N THR A 250 13.79 15.42 0.73
CA THR A 250 14.31 15.41 2.12
C THR A 250 14.21 14.02 2.76
N ALA A 251 13.16 13.26 2.46
CA ALA A 251 12.92 11.91 2.95
C ALA A 251 13.56 10.84 2.05
N TRP A 252 13.41 10.98 0.75
CA TRP A 252 13.84 10.01 -0.26
C TRP A 252 14.98 10.57 -1.09
N LYS A 253 16.14 9.91 -1.04
CA LYS A 253 17.35 10.34 -1.78
C LYS A 253 17.41 9.81 -3.20
N GLN A 254 16.53 8.89 -3.53
CA GLN A 254 16.37 8.25 -4.83
C GLN A 254 14.91 8.13 -5.20
N ASP A 255 14.62 7.75 -6.44
CA ASP A 255 13.26 7.46 -6.87
C ASP A 255 12.73 6.24 -6.13
N MET A 256 11.40 6.21 -5.98
CA MET A 256 10.72 5.08 -5.37
C MET A 256 10.15 4.14 -6.42
N TRP A 257 9.64 3.02 -5.98
CA TRP A 257 9.07 2.01 -6.85
C TRP A 257 7.67 1.64 -6.39
N ARG A 258 6.79 1.46 -7.37
CA ARG A 258 5.46 0.88 -7.16
C ARG A 258 5.39 -0.47 -7.86
N THR A 259 5.01 -1.50 -7.11
CA THR A 259 4.69 -2.83 -7.65
C THR A 259 3.17 -2.97 -7.69
N LEU A 260 2.62 -3.17 -8.88
CA LEU A 260 1.21 -3.45 -9.11
C LEU A 260 1.03 -4.95 -9.28
N ILE A 261 0.22 -5.54 -8.43
CA ILE A 261 -0.06 -6.97 -8.39
C ILE A 261 -1.53 -7.18 -8.72
N TYR A 262 -1.80 -7.62 -9.95
CA TYR A 262 -3.13 -8.01 -10.40
C TYR A 262 -3.48 -9.37 -9.81
N LEU A 263 -4.61 -9.47 -9.12
CA LEU A 263 -4.98 -10.69 -8.42
C LEU A 263 -5.80 -11.62 -9.32
N GLN A 264 -5.61 -12.93 -9.16
CA GLN A 264 -6.38 -13.97 -9.87
C GLN A 264 -7.79 -14.14 -9.31
N SER A 265 -7.96 -13.77 -8.03
CA SER A 265 -9.19 -13.99 -7.27
C SER A 265 -9.42 -12.84 -6.29
N ASN A 266 -10.54 -12.90 -5.61
CA ASN A 266 -10.93 -11.93 -4.60
C ASN A 266 -10.18 -12.11 -3.25
N GLN A 267 -9.09 -12.86 -3.24
CA GLN A 267 -8.25 -13.05 -2.06
C GLN A 267 -6.77 -13.02 -2.42
N CYS A 268 -6.00 -12.31 -1.60
CA CYS A 268 -4.55 -12.42 -1.63
C CYS A 268 -3.97 -12.49 -0.21
N SER A 269 -2.74 -13.00 -0.11
CA SER A 269 -1.99 -13.03 1.14
C SER A 269 -0.52 -12.71 0.88
N LEU A 270 0.02 -11.81 1.71
CA LEU A 270 1.43 -11.46 1.76
C LEU A 270 2.03 -12.05 3.03
N ASN A 271 3.13 -12.79 2.91
CA ASN A 271 3.89 -13.31 4.03
C ASN A 271 5.32 -12.76 3.96
N ILE A 272 5.71 -11.96 4.94
CA ILE A 272 6.95 -11.19 4.99
C ILE A 272 7.82 -11.75 6.12
N ARG A 273 9.07 -12.10 5.79
CA ARG A 273 10.03 -12.70 6.73
C ARG A 273 11.38 -12.03 6.70
#